data_100ea3c3be001bd68937e901bf09df8c
#
_entry.id   100ea3c3be001bd68937e901bf09df8c
#
_cell.length_a   1.000
_cell.length_b   1.000
_cell.length_c   1.000
_cell.angle_alpha   90.00
_cell.angle_beta   90.00
_cell.angle_gamma   90.00
#
_symmetry.space_group_name_H-M   'P 1'
#
loop_
_entity.id
_entity.type
_entity.pdbx_description
1 polymer ?
#
loop_
_entity_poly.entity_id
_entity_poly.type
_entity_poly.pdbx_seq_one_letter_code
_entity_poly.pdbx_strand_id
1 'polypeptide(L)'
;MRRFALTFALIACSATPALAQAYQGNWSCRDATTERVGILTVYGQVYGWAARNAGDPNSGTGTLTPYQDGIGLNDGNLRVNGNIQAARMINDPTYGVAMQLETADAIVMLCTPR
;
A
#
# COMPACT_ATOMS: atom_id res chain seq x y z
N MET A 1 23.35 -34.32 -7.37
CA MET A 1 22.85 -34.50 -6.91
C MET A 1 22.47 -33.78 -5.86
N ARG A 2 22.23 -33.68 -5.06
CA ARG A 2 22.07 -33.06 -3.96
C ARG A 2 21.79 -31.65 -4.07
N ARG A 3 22.12 -30.93 -5.01
CA ARG A 3 21.91 -29.56 -5.02
C ARG A 3 20.60 -29.17 -5.53
N PHE A 4 19.80 -30.00 -6.04
CA PHE A 4 18.54 -29.60 -6.61
C PHE A 4 17.58 -29.01 -5.64
N ALA A 5 17.47 -29.55 -4.48
CA ALA A 5 16.54 -29.06 -3.48
C ALA A 5 16.84 -27.60 -3.12
N LEU A 6 18.10 -27.24 -3.09
CA LEU A 6 18.46 -25.87 -2.78
C LEU A 6 17.96 -24.91 -3.83
N THR A 7 18.03 -25.31 -5.08
CA THR A 7 17.62 -24.47 -6.17
C THR A 7 16.15 -24.14 -6.11
N PHE A 8 15.33 -25.11 -5.79
CA PHE A 8 13.92 -24.84 -5.70
C PHE A 8 13.57 -23.91 -4.57
N ALA A 9 14.20 -24.08 -3.44
CA ALA A 9 13.94 -23.20 -2.32
C ALA A 9 14.25 -21.77 -2.65
N LEU A 10 15.32 -21.52 -3.40
CA LEU A 10 15.68 -20.19 -3.80
C LEU A 10 14.65 -19.55 -4.71
N ILE A 11 14.10 -20.32 -5.62
CA ILE A 11 13.09 -19.80 -6.53
C ILE A 11 11.86 -19.36 -5.77
N ALA A 12 11.41 -20.15 -4.84
CA ALA A 12 10.24 -19.81 -4.04
C ALA A 12 10.46 -18.54 -3.24
N CYS A 13 11.64 -18.38 -2.66
CA CYS A 13 11.95 -17.19 -1.89
C CYS A 13 11.99 -15.93 -2.75
N SER A 14 12.39 -16.05 -4.00
CA SER A 14 12.49 -14.90 -4.88
C SER A 14 11.15 -14.29 -5.21
N ALA A 15 10.11 -15.11 -5.37
CA ALA A 15 8.80 -14.60 -5.73
C ALA A 15 8.21 -13.70 -4.64
N THR A 16 8.34 -14.10 -3.38
CA THR A 16 7.76 -13.36 -2.27
C THR A 16 8.37 -11.97 -2.08
N PRO A 17 9.70 -11.81 -2.08
CA PRO A 17 10.29 -10.48 -1.98
C PRO A 17 9.89 -9.55 -3.11
N ALA A 18 9.74 -10.06 -4.31
CA ALA A 18 9.33 -9.22 -5.44
C ALA A 18 7.94 -8.65 -5.23
N LEU A 19 7.00 -9.47 -4.76
CA LEU A 19 5.65 -8.99 -4.46
C LEU A 19 5.66 -7.99 -3.31
N ALA A 20 6.42 -8.27 -2.27
CA ALA A 20 6.50 -7.37 -1.13
C ALA A 20 7.09 -6.02 -1.51
N GLN A 21 7.98 -5.98 -2.51
CA GLN A 21 8.58 -4.73 -2.94
C GLN A 21 7.69 -3.91 -3.87
N ALA A 22 6.66 -4.52 -4.43
CA ALA A 22 5.84 -3.83 -5.42
C ALA A 22 5.13 -2.61 -4.85
N TYR A 23 4.79 -2.62 -3.57
CA TYR A 23 4.10 -1.50 -2.95
C TYR A 23 4.98 -0.67 -2.01
N GLN A 24 6.27 -0.94 -1.96
CA GLN A 24 7.19 -0.11 -1.18
C GLN A 24 7.39 1.23 -1.86
N GLY A 25 7.57 2.29 -1.09
CA GLY A 25 7.87 3.61 -1.61
C GLY A 25 6.79 4.62 -1.29
N ASN A 26 6.82 5.71 -2.04
CA ASN A 26 5.90 6.82 -1.85
C ASN A 26 4.82 6.80 -2.92
N TRP A 27 3.60 7.06 -2.49
CA TRP A 27 2.43 7.05 -3.36
C TRP A 27 1.66 8.34 -3.18
N SER A 28 1.38 9.02 -4.28
CA SER A 28 0.56 10.23 -4.27
C SER A 28 -0.90 9.83 -4.43
N CYS A 29 -1.73 10.21 -3.47
CA CYS A 29 -3.10 9.75 -3.40
C CYS A 29 -4.08 10.85 -3.75
N ARG A 30 -5.11 10.49 -4.52
CA ARG A 30 -6.18 11.38 -4.98
C ARG A 30 -7.51 10.84 -4.56
N ASP A 31 -8.43 11.75 -4.27
CA ASP A 31 -9.81 11.36 -3.93
C ASP A 31 -10.65 11.19 -5.20
N ALA A 32 -11.94 10.98 -5.03
CA ALA A 32 -12.85 10.75 -6.14
C ALA A 32 -12.96 11.96 -7.09
N THR A 33 -12.61 13.15 -6.63
CA THR A 33 -12.61 14.36 -7.46
C THR A 33 -11.29 14.57 -8.16
N THR A 34 -10.35 13.63 -8.03
CA THR A 34 -8.99 13.66 -8.57
C THR A 34 -8.08 14.69 -7.90
N GLU A 35 -8.47 15.26 -6.78
CA GLU A 35 -7.63 16.14 -6.02
C GLU A 35 -6.65 15.35 -5.16
N ARG A 36 -5.42 15.84 -5.08
CA ARG A 36 -4.42 15.23 -4.22
C ARG A 36 -4.79 15.46 -2.77
N VAL A 37 -4.82 14.39 -2.00
CA VAL A 37 -5.20 14.46 -0.59
C VAL A 37 -4.08 14.08 0.35
N GLY A 38 -3.03 13.46 -0.14
CA GLY A 38 -1.91 13.10 0.70
C GLY A 38 -0.94 12.14 0.04
N ILE A 39 0.05 11.75 0.82
CA ILE A 39 1.09 10.82 0.40
C ILE A 39 1.10 9.65 1.35
N LEU A 40 1.00 8.45 0.78
CA LEU A 40 1.16 7.21 1.51
C LEU A 40 2.57 6.72 1.27
N THR A 41 3.31 6.47 2.34
CA THR A 41 4.65 5.91 2.27
C THR A 41 4.61 4.52 2.88
N VAL A 42 5.14 3.53 2.16
CA VAL A 42 5.22 2.16 2.64
C VAL A 42 6.69 1.78 2.73
N TYR A 43 7.13 1.36 3.91
CA TYR A 43 8.51 1.00 4.15
C TYR A 43 8.54 -0.23 5.05
N GLY A 44 8.87 -1.37 4.48
CA GLY A 44 8.80 -2.62 5.22
C GLY A 44 7.36 -2.93 5.60
N GLN A 45 7.12 -3.15 6.86
CA GLN A 45 5.79 -3.43 7.39
C GLN A 45 5.22 -2.26 8.18
N VAL A 46 5.67 -1.06 7.87
CA VAL A 46 5.12 0.17 8.44
C VAL A 46 4.66 1.08 7.30
N TYR A 47 3.72 1.95 7.61
CA TYR A 47 3.29 2.95 6.66
C TYR A 47 3.23 4.31 7.32
N GLY A 48 3.29 5.35 6.50
CA GLY A 48 3.05 6.71 6.93
C GLY A 48 2.02 7.35 6.03
N TRP A 49 1.17 8.17 6.61
CA TRP A 49 0.22 8.99 5.86
C TRP A 49 0.51 10.44 6.17
N ALA A 50 0.80 11.20 5.14
CA ALA A 50 0.99 12.64 5.24
C ALA A 50 -0.13 13.30 4.45
N ALA A 51 -1.14 13.77 5.14
CA ALA A 51 -2.25 14.46 4.50
C ALA A 51 -1.78 15.81 3.97
N ARG A 52 -2.38 16.23 2.87
CA ARG A 52 -2.07 17.53 2.27
C ARG A 52 -2.35 18.68 3.23
N ASN A 53 -3.44 18.57 3.99
CA ASN A 53 -3.77 19.57 4.99
C ASN A 53 -3.11 19.22 6.32
N ALA A 54 -2.31 20.14 6.84
CA ALA A 54 -1.49 19.89 8.02
C ALA A 54 -2.31 19.52 9.27
N GLY A 55 -3.53 20.00 9.38
CA GLY A 55 -4.39 19.70 10.52
C GLY A 55 -5.22 18.43 10.41
N ASP A 56 -5.01 17.63 9.36
CA ASP A 56 -5.82 16.45 9.16
C ASP A 56 -5.49 15.38 10.21
N PRO A 57 -6.49 14.89 10.95
CA PRO A 57 -6.25 13.91 12.01
C PRO A 57 -5.86 12.53 11.50
N ASN A 58 -5.95 12.28 10.21
CA ASN A 58 -5.56 10.99 9.65
C ASN A 58 -4.06 10.84 9.47
N SER A 59 -3.31 11.92 9.53
CA SER A 59 -1.85 11.87 9.37
C SER A 59 -1.20 11.10 10.51
N GLY A 60 -0.14 10.37 10.20
CA GLY A 60 0.61 9.60 11.18
C GLY A 60 1.14 8.32 10.59
N THR A 61 1.65 7.46 11.46
CA THR A 61 2.24 6.20 11.06
C THR A 61 1.48 5.04 11.67
N GLY A 62 1.66 3.87 11.07
CA GLY A 62 1.08 2.64 11.58
C GLY A 62 1.79 1.43 11.01
N THR A 63 1.31 0.26 11.37
CA THR A 63 1.84 -1.00 10.87
C THR A 63 0.89 -1.57 9.83
N LEU A 64 1.41 -2.47 9.01
CA LEU A 64 0.64 -3.10 7.96
C LEU A 64 0.94 -4.58 7.88
N THR A 65 0.04 -5.31 7.26
CA THR A 65 0.20 -6.72 6.93
C THR A 65 0.21 -6.83 5.42
N PRO A 66 1.26 -7.43 4.82
CA PRO A 66 1.29 -7.61 3.38
C PRO A 66 0.38 -8.76 2.95
N TYR A 67 -0.28 -8.56 1.82
CA TYR A 67 -1.06 -9.57 1.15
C TYR A 67 -0.58 -9.71 -0.28
N GLN A 68 -1.08 -10.70 -0.99
CA GLN A 68 -0.65 -10.95 -2.34
C GLN A 68 -0.97 -9.80 -3.28
N ASP A 69 -2.08 -9.13 -3.08
CA ASP A 69 -2.55 -8.06 -3.95
C ASP A 69 -2.53 -6.69 -3.30
N GLY A 70 -1.82 -6.53 -2.20
CA GLY A 70 -1.73 -5.23 -1.53
C GLY A 70 -1.37 -5.35 -0.08
N ILE A 71 -1.85 -4.41 0.71
CA ILE A 71 -1.55 -4.35 2.13
C ILE A 71 -2.83 -4.11 2.92
N GLY A 72 -2.85 -4.62 4.14
CA GLY A 72 -3.89 -4.29 5.12
C GLY A 72 -3.30 -3.40 6.19
N LEU A 73 -3.99 -2.34 6.56
CA LEU A 73 -3.54 -1.46 7.64
C LEU A 73 -3.99 -2.02 8.97
N ASN A 74 -3.06 -2.18 9.89
CA ASN A 74 -3.38 -2.78 11.19
C ASN A 74 -3.79 -1.73 12.22
N ASP A 75 -3.14 -0.57 12.20
CA ASP A 75 -3.34 0.47 13.18
C ASP A 75 -2.92 1.82 12.57
N GLY A 76 -2.81 2.84 13.39
CA GLY A 76 -2.46 4.17 12.96
C GLY A 76 -3.70 5.02 12.67
N ASN A 77 -3.49 6.33 12.55
CA ASN A 77 -4.60 7.26 12.40
C ASN A 77 -5.38 7.07 11.11
N LEU A 78 -4.70 6.74 10.03
CA LEU A 78 -5.38 6.49 8.76
C LEU A 78 -6.34 5.31 8.89
N ARG A 79 -5.95 4.28 9.63
CA ARG A 79 -6.81 3.12 9.87
C ARG A 79 -7.93 3.45 10.84
N VAL A 80 -7.62 4.09 11.95
CA VAL A 80 -8.57 4.29 13.04
C VAL A 80 -9.52 5.45 12.76
N ASN A 81 -8.98 6.61 12.37
CA ASN A 81 -9.79 7.79 12.10
C ASN A 81 -10.32 7.80 10.66
N GLY A 82 -9.50 7.41 9.71
CA GLY A 82 -9.87 7.43 8.30
C GLY A 82 -10.63 6.21 7.84
N ASN A 83 -10.69 5.16 8.66
CA ASN A 83 -11.35 3.90 8.32
C ASN A 83 -10.76 3.21 7.09
N ILE A 84 -9.56 3.56 6.69
CA ILE A 84 -8.90 2.89 5.58
C ILE A 84 -8.40 1.54 6.07
N GLN A 85 -8.92 0.47 5.50
CA GLN A 85 -8.60 -0.87 5.95
C GLN A 85 -7.52 -1.53 5.10
N ALA A 86 -7.48 -1.21 3.81
CA ALA A 86 -6.58 -1.86 2.89
C ALA A 86 -6.20 -0.94 1.74
N ALA A 87 -5.07 -1.25 1.13
CA ALA A 87 -4.63 -0.64 -0.12
C ALA A 87 -4.36 -1.77 -1.10
N ARG A 88 -5.13 -1.84 -2.17
CA ARG A 88 -5.08 -2.92 -3.14
C ARG A 88 -4.34 -2.48 -4.39
N MET A 89 -3.39 -3.30 -4.84
CA MET A 89 -2.66 -3.04 -6.07
C MET A 89 -3.54 -3.34 -7.27
N ILE A 90 -3.57 -2.41 -8.21
CA ILE A 90 -4.33 -2.57 -9.45
C ILE A 90 -3.54 -2.05 -10.64
N ASN A 91 -4.00 -2.39 -11.84
CA ASN A 91 -3.57 -1.73 -13.07
C ASN A 91 -4.70 -0.82 -13.52
N ASP A 92 -4.50 0.47 -13.29
CA ASP A 92 -5.49 1.47 -13.67
C ASP A 92 -5.33 1.81 -15.15
N PRO A 93 -6.42 1.87 -15.95
CA PRO A 93 -6.29 2.15 -17.36
C PRO A 93 -5.72 3.53 -17.67
N THR A 94 -5.86 4.48 -16.75
CA THR A 94 -5.33 5.83 -16.96
C THR A 94 -3.92 5.99 -16.40
N TYR A 95 -3.67 5.46 -15.21
CA TYR A 95 -2.43 5.74 -14.47
C TYR A 95 -1.45 4.57 -14.44
N GLY A 96 -1.85 3.38 -14.89
CA GLY A 96 -0.99 2.20 -14.80
C GLY A 96 -1.01 1.60 -13.40
N VAL A 97 0.15 1.22 -12.88
CA VAL A 97 0.23 0.63 -11.55
C VAL A 97 -0.25 1.64 -10.51
N ALA A 98 -1.20 1.23 -9.71
CA ALA A 98 -1.80 2.11 -8.70
C ALA A 98 -2.23 1.29 -7.49
N MET A 99 -2.55 1.99 -6.38
CA MET A 99 -3.16 1.35 -5.22
C MET A 99 -4.50 2.01 -4.94
N GLN A 100 -5.52 1.20 -4.72
CA GLN A 100 -6.83 1.67 -4.29
C GLN A 100 -6.90 1.57 -2.77
N LEU A 101 -7.16 2.69 -2.11
CA LEU A 101 -7.38 2.69 -0.67
C LEU A 101 -8.86 2.49 -0.39
N GLU A 102 -9.16 1.54 0.46
CA GLU A 102 -10.52 1.05 0.67
C GLU A 102 -10.91 1.12 2.13
N THR A 103 -12.14 1.57 2.37
CA THR A 103 -12.82 1.33 3.63
C THR A 103 -13.53 -0.02 3.54
N ALA A 104 -14.30 -0.40 4.57
CA ALA A 104 -15.07 -1.63 4.52
C ALA A 104 -16.11 -1.61 3.40
N ASP A 105 -16.57 -0.42 3.00
CA ASP A 105 -17.71 -0.28 2.10
C ASP A 105 -17.38 0.30 0.73
N ALA A 106 -16.26 0.96 0.57
CA ALA A 106 -16.01 1.73 -0.64
C ALA A 106 -14.53 1.92 -0.93
N ILE A 107 -14.21 2.18 -2.20
CA ILE A 107 -12.90 2.65 -2.62
C ILE A 107 -12.94 4.17 -2.49
N VAL A 108 -12.01 4.75 -1.74
CA VAL A 108 -12.06 6.18 -1.43
C VAL A 108 -10.90 6.98 -2.00
N MET A 109 -9.80 6.34 -2.35
CA MET A 109 -8.65 7.03 -2.92
C MET A 109 -7.97 6.14 -3.94
N LEU A 110 -7.28 6.80 -4.87
CA LEU A 110 -6.40 6.14 -5.83
C LEU A 110 -5.00 6.74 -5.68
N CYS A 111 -4.03 5.89 -5.45
CA CYS A 111 -2.66 6.31 -5.21
C CYS A 111 -1.78 5.82 -6.35
N THR A 112 -0.94 6.72 -6.86
CA THR A 112 -0.01 6.39 -7.94
C THR A 112 1.42 6.57 -7.45
N PRO A 113 2.39 5.84 -8.01
CA PRO A 113 3.78 5.97 -7.60
C PRO A 113 4.28 7.40 -7.78
N ARG A 114 5.04 7.86 -6.81
CA ARG A 114 5.55 9.21 -6.83
C ARG A 114 7.01 9.28 -7.24
#